data_36e602fbc0866441447de226df8a77dc
#
_entry.id   36e602fbc0866441447de226df8a77dc
#
_cell.length_a   1.000
_cell.length_b   1.000
_cell.length_c   1.000
_cell.angle_alpha   90.00
_cell.angle_beta   90.00
_cell.angle_gamma   90.00
#
_symmetry.space_group_name_H-M   'P 1'
#
loop_
_entity.id
_entity.type
_entity.pdbx_description
1 polymer ?
#
loop_
_entity_poly.entity_id
_entity_poly.type
_entity_poly.pdbx_seq_one_letter_code
_entity_poly.pdbx_strand_id
1 'polypeptide(L)'
;MSWLTTYLGPNPEVDELIGQIGALLVGNRTFGGDDPHKGTDKEGKPFGGGWSGPQFVLTHRVPDAPVPGVTFVADLDSGVAAAKAAAGDKYVNVLGANVARQCLAAGVLDEVLVLIAPVLLGDGVRLFEHPGGAHVRLEHVRTIQAPLAAGLWYRVLR
;
A
#
# COMPACT_ATOMS: atom_id res chain seq x y z
N MET A 1 2.13 15.88 1.14
CA MET A 1 1.83 15.25 -0.19
C MET A 1 0.55 15.77 -0.84
N SER A 2 0.21 17.04 -0.64
CA SER A 2 -1.02 17.66 -1.18
C SER A 2 -1.11 17.68 -2.72
N TRP A 3 0.03 17.68 -3.41
CA TRP A 3 0.09 17.64 -4.87
C TRP A 3 -0.47 16.35 -5.48
N LEU A 4 -0.39 15.23 -4.76
CA LEU A 4 -0.80 13.91 -5.27
C LEU A 4 -2.32 13.82 -5.50
N THR A 5 -3.11 14.46 -4.63
CA THR A 5 -4.58 14.41 -4.72
C THR A 5 -5.12 15.00 -6.01
N THR A 6 -4.40 15.97 -6.60
CA THR A 6 -4.76 16.57 -7.89
C THR A 6 -4.71 15.56 -9.04
N TYR A 7 -3.79 14.59 -8.97
CA TYR A 7 -3.56 13.61 -10.03
C TYR A 7 -4.32 12.29 -9.83
N LEU A 8 -4.70 11.99 -8.61
CA LEU A 8 -5.42 10.76 -8.30
C LEU A 8 -6.92 10.85 -8.59
N GLY A 9 -7.53 12.03 -8.68
CA GLY A 9 -8.92 12.30 -9.05
C GLY A 9 -9.93 11.14 -8.86
N PRO A 10 -11.20 11.33 -9.01
CA PRO A 10 -12.17 10.23 -9.00
C PRO A 10 -11.86 9.26 -10.16
N ASN A 11 -11.63 7.99 -9.83
CA ASN A 11 -11.33 6.94 -10.80
C ASN A 11 -12.12 5.68 -10.44
N PRO A 12 -13.17 5.34 -11.22
CA PRO A 12 -14.03 4.18 -10.95
C PRO A 12 -13.25 2.86 -10.86
N GLU A 13 -12.19 2.67 -11.65
CA GLU A 13 -11.39 1.43 -11.60
C GLU A 13 -10.58 1.34 -10.29
N VAL A 14 -10.10 2.47 -9.78
CA VAL A 14 -9.40 2.54 -8.49
C VAL A 14 -10.39 2.35 -7.34
N ASP A 15 -11.59 2.93 -7.43
CA ASP A 15 -12.65 2.77 -6.43
C ASP A 15 -13.12 1.30 -6.35
N GLU A 16 -13.27 0.64 -7.51
CA GLU A 16 -13.56 -0.79 -7.56
C GLU A 16 -12.46 -1.62 -6.88
N LEU A 17 -11.20 -1.32 -7.17
CA LEU A 17 -10.07 -1.99 -6.54
C LEU A 17 -10.05 -1.79 -5.02
N ILE A 18 -10.29 -0.56 -4.54
CA ILE A 18 -10.39 -0.26 -3.12
C ILE A 18 -11.49 -1.12 -2.46
N GLY A 19 -12.61 -1.33 -3.13
CA GLY A 19 -13.70 -2.22 -2.67
C GLY A 19 -13.30 -3.69 -2.55
N GLN A 20 -12.27 -4.12 -3.27
CA GLN A 20 -11.72 -5.48 -3.23
C GLN A 20 -10.64 -5.69 -2.15
N ILE A 21 -10.25 -4.64 -1.43
CA ILE A 21 -9.29 -4.75 -0.32
C ILE A 21 -10.01 -5.29 0.92
N GLY A 22 -9.51 -6.39 1.49
CA GLY A 22 -10.02 -6.99 2.73
C GLY A 22 -9.21 -6.60 3.96
N ALA A 23 -7.91 -6.30 3.81
CA ALA A 23 -7.04 -5.87 4.89
C ALA A 23 -5.89 -5.00 4.38
N LEU A 24 -5.30 -4.19 5.25
CA LEU A 24 -4.07 -3.46 4.98
C LEU A 24 -2.90 -4.06 5.76
N LEU A 25 -1.74 -4.17 5.12
CA LEU A 25 -0.45 -4.39 5.76
C LEU A 25 0.42 -3.16 5.54
N VAL A 26 0.70 -2.42 6.60
CA VAL A 26 1.24 -1.06 6.51
C VAL A 26 2.57 -0.95 7.23
N GLY A 27 3.54 -0.27 6.65
CA GLY A 27 4.77 0.09 7.34
C GLY A 27 4.56 1.24 8.33
N ASN A 28 5.26 1.19 9.46
CA ASN A 28 5.11 2.19 10.52
C ASN A 28 5.34 3.64 10.05
N ARG A 29 6.27 3.87 9.11
CA ARG A 29 6.48 5.22 8.55
C ARG A 29 5.30 5.71 7.72
N THR A 30 4.65 4.81 7.00
CA THR A 30 3.46 5.13 6.21
C THR A 30 2.26 5.37 7.12
N PHE A 31 2.13 4.57 8.18
CA PHE A 31 1.05 4.71 9.16
C PHE A 31 1.17 5.99 9.99
N GLY A 32 2.36 6.32 10.48
CA GLY A 32 2.63 7.52 11.29
C GLY A 32 3.18 8.72 10.52
N GLY A 33 3.16 8.67 9.16
CA GLY A 33 3.70 9.72 8.30
C GLY A 33 2.76 10.89 8.08
N ASP A 34 3.16 11.79 7.17
CA ASP A 34 2.35 12.94 6.79
C ASP A 34 1.02 12.49 6.15
N ASP A 35 -0.05 12.70 6.88
CA ASP A 35 -1.40 12.47 6.35
C ASP A 35 -1.79 13.65 5.46
N PRO A 36 -2.10 13.43 4.17
CA PRO A 36 -2.55 14.50 3.27
C PRO A 36 -3.90 15.10 3.67
N HIS A 37 -4.64 14.41 4.57
CA HIS A 37 -5.93 14.85 5.08
C HIS A 37 -5.85 15.42 6.52
N LYS A 38 -4.64 15.68 7.03
CA LYS A 38 -4.44 16.24 8.37
C LYS A 38 -5.28 17.50 8.58
N GLY A 39 -5.99 17.57 9.70
CA GLY A 39 -6.89 18.67 10.05
C GLY A 39 -8.26 18.62 9.37
N THR A 40 -8.58 17.53 8.65
CA THR A 40 -9.92 17.31 8.06
C THR A 40 -10.62 16.13 8.72
N ASP A 41 -11.90 15.95 8.40
CA ASP A 41 -12.70 14.79 8.84
C ASP A 41 -12.21 13.44 8.27
N LYS A 42 -11.27 13.48 7.32
CA LYS A 42 -10.65 12.33 6.68
C LYS A 42 -9.28 11.97 7.27
N GLU A 43 -8.80 12.73 8.25
CA GLU A 43 -7.52 12.47 8.93
C GLU A 43 -7.50 11.04 9.52
N GLY A 44 -6.40 10.32 9.28
CA GLY A 44 -6.21 8.94 9.74
C GLY A 44 -7.04 7.88 9.01
N LYS A 45 -7.86 8.28 8.04
CA LYS A 45 -8.70 7.33 7.29
C LYS A 45 -7.99 6.87 6.01
N PRO A 46 -7.78 5.55 5.84
CA PRO A 46 -7.19 5.01 4.61
C PRO A 46 -7.97 5.45 3.36
N PHE A 47 -7.25 5.79 2.31
CA PHE A 47 -7.80 6.27 1.02
C PHE A 47 -8.79 7.44 1.18
N GLY A 48 -8.52 8.34 2.14
CA GLY A 48 -9.39 9.51 2.40
C GLY A 48 -10.79 9.15 2.88
N GLY A 49 -10.94 7.99 3.54
CA GLY A 49 -12.21 7.47 4.04
C GLY A 49 -12.98 6.61 3.04
N GLY A 50 -12.43 6.33 1.86
CA GLY A 50 -13.03 5.43 0.86
C GLY A 50 -12.98 3.95 1.23
N TRP A 51 -12.28 3.61 2.33
CA TRP A 51 -12.18 2.23 2.80
C TRP A 51 -12.12 2.18 4.33
N SER A 52 -12.69 1.09 4.88
CA SER A 52 -12.60 0.74 6.29
C SER A 52 -12.43 -0.75 6.46
N GLY A 53 -11.57 -1.18 7.37
CA GLY A 53 -11.30 -2.59 7.66
C GLY A 53 -10.07 -2.76 8.55
N PRO A 54 -9.65 -4.03 8.78
CA PRO A 54 -8.52 -4.35 9.62
C PRO A 54 -7.20 -3.86 9.03
N GLN A 55 -6.40 -3.19 9.85
CA GLN A 55 -5.08 -2.71 9.50
C GLN A 55 -4.02 -3.38 10.36
N PHE A 56 -2.99 -3.91 9.74
CA PHE A 56 -1.82 -4.51 10.40
C PHE A 56 -0.61 -3.63 10.17
N VAL A 57 -0.04 -3.09 11.24
CA VAL A 57 1.10 -2.17 11.16
C VAL A 57 2.36 -2.88 11.60
N LEU A 58 3.30 -3.06 10.66
CA LEU A 58 4.60 -3.66 10.93
C LEU A 58 5.51 -2.66 11.65
N THR A 59 5.81 -2.93 12.92
CA THR A 59 6.63 -2.07 13.76
C THR A 59 7.28 -2.81 14.91
N HIS A 60 8.51 -2.43 15.27
CA HIS A 60 9.15 -2.84 16.52
C HIS A 60 8.85 -1.90 17.70
N ARG A 61 8.06 -0.85 17.47
CA ARG A 61 7.68 0.15 18.47
C ARG A 61 6.15 0.22 18.55
N VAL A 62 5.60 -0.69 19.33
CA VAL A 62 4.16 -0.72 19.55
C VAL A 62 3.78 0.47 20.45
N PRO A 63 2.79 1.29 20.07
CA PRO A 63 2.29 2.37 20.91
C PRO A 63 1.66 1.82 22.20
N ASP A 64 1.77 2.58 23.30
CA ASP A 64 1.15 2.21 24.59
C ASP A 64 -0.39 2.26 24.53
N ALA A 65 -0.92 3.16 23.70
CA ALA A 65 -2.37 3.32 23.53
C ALA A 65 -2.85 2.50 22.31
N PRO A 66 -3.94 1.71 22.47
CA PRO A 66 -4.52 0.99 21.34
C PRO A 66 -5.13 1.96 20.32
N VAL A 67 -4.98 1.63 19.04
CA VAL A 67 -5.61 2.36 17.94
C VAL A 67 -6.76 1.52 17.38
N PRO A 68 -8.00 2.03 17.37
CA PRO A 68 -9.16 1.27 16.89
C PRO A 68 -8.96 0.77 15.43
N GLY A 69 -9.25 -0.51 15.21
CA GLY A 69 -9.10 -1.14 13.88
C GLY A 69 -7.65 -1.43 13.45
N VAL A 70 -6.66 -1.17 14.31
CA VAL A 70 -5.25 -1.39 14.03
C VAL A 70 -4.66 -2.45 14.95
N THR A 71 -3.94 -3.40 14.35
CA THR A 71 -3.14 -4.41 15.05
C THR A 71 -1.66 -4.17 14.73
N PHE A 72 -0.86 -3.96 15.75
CA PHE A 72 0.59 -3.82 15.60
C PHE A 72 1.24 -5.20 15.61
N VAL A 73 2.13 -5.45 14.64
CA VAL A 73 2.85 -6.72 14.47
C VAL A 73 4.35 -6.47 14.41
N ALA A 74 5.12 -7.33 15.07
CA ALA A 74 6.57 -7.13 15.20
C ALA A 74 7.38 -7.73 14.05
N ASP A 75 6.83 -8.71 13.34
CA ASP A 75 7.49 -9.43 12.25
C ASP A 75 6.58 -9.58 11.02
N LEU A 76 7.22 -9.78 9.86
CA LEU A 76 6.53 -9.86 8.59
C LEU A 76 5.60 -11.07 8.49
N ASP A 77 6.07 -12.23 8.93
CA ASP A 77 5.35 -13.51 8.74
C ASP A 77 4.04 -13.49 9.51
N SER A 78 4.06 -13.08 10.77
CA SER A 78 2.86 -12.87 11.59
C SER A 78 1.93 -11.84 10.97
N GLY A 79 2.49 -10.73 10.47
CA GLY A 79 1.71 -9.66 9.83
C GLY A 79 1.01 -10.12 8.55
N VAL A 80 1.72 -10.85 7.69
CA VAL A 80 1.17 -11.41 6.45
C VAL A 80 0.09 -12.45 6.76
N ALA A 81 0.35 -13.36 7.70
CA ALA A 81 -0.60 -14.40 8.08
C ALA A 81 -1.90 -13.79 8.64
N ALA A 82 -1.80 -12.83 9.56
CA ALA A 82 -2.94 -12.16 10.16
C ALA A 82 -3.73 -11.34 9.12
N ALA A 83 -3.03 -10.60 8.25
CA ALA A 83 -3.67 -9.81 7.21
C ALA A 83 -4.41 -10.70 6.19
N LYS A 84 -3.81 -11.82 5.76
CA LYS A 84 -4.47 -12.79 4.86
C LYS A 84 -5.70 -13.42 5.51
N ALA A 85 -5.60 -13.83 6.78
CA ALA A 85 -6.74 -14.38 7.51
C ALA A 85 -7.90 -13.37 7.62
N ALA A 86 -7.60 -12.11 7.86
CA ALA A 86 -8.60 -11.05 7.95
C ALA A 86 -9.19 -10.66 6.59
N ALA A 87 -8.39 -10.71 5.53
CA ALA A 87 -8.83 -10.36 4.17
C ALA A 87 -9.74 -11.42 3.54
N GLY A 88 -9.62 -12.70 3.95
CA GLY A 88 -10.34 -13.80 3.31
C GLY A 88 -9.97 -13.94 1.83
N ASP A 89 -10.97 -13.90 0.96
CA ASP A 89 -10.79 -13.99 -0.50
C ASP A 89 -10.44 -12.65 -1.16
N LYS A 90 -10.36 -11.57 -0.38
CA LYS A 90 -10.00 -10.25 -0.88
C LYS A 90 -8.49 -9.98 -0.84
N TYR A 91 -8.07 -8.89 -1.44
CA TYR A 91 -6.68 -8.46 -1.41
C TYR A 91 -6.22 -8.01 -0.03
N VAL A 92 -4.97 -8.35 0.29
CA VAL A 92 -4.19 -7.63 1.29
C VAL A 92 -3.43 -6.52 0.56
N ASN A 93 -3.78 -5.26 0.82
CA ASN A 93 -3.05 -4.16 0.23
C ASN A 93 -1.83 -3.80 1.10
N VAL A 94 -0.65 -3.90 0.51
CA VAL A 94 0.63 -3.60 1.17
C VAL A 94 0.98 -2.13 0.94
N LEU A 95 1.10 -1.35 2.01
CA LEU A 95 1.41 0.08 1.96
C LEU A 95 2.79 0.38 2.55
N GLY A 96 3.61 1.03 1.76
CA GLY A 96 4.96 1.45 2.14
C GLY A 96 6.06 0.61 1.49
N ALA A 97 7.04 1.30 0.88
CA ALA A 97 8.11 0.69 0.09
C ALA A 97 8.94 -0.35 0.87
N ASN A 98 9.17 -0.10 2.17
CA ASN A 98 9.94 -1.03 3.01
C ASN A 98 9.21 -2.37 3.22
N VAL A 99 7.90 -2.34 3.53
CA VAL A 99 7.10 -3.56 3.71
C VAL A 99 6.94 -4.28 2.38
N ALA A 100 6.68 -3.56 1.29
CA ALA A 100 6.60 -4.15 -0.06
C ALA A 100 7.91 -4.86 -0.44
N ARG A 101 9.07 -4.26 -0.15
CA ARG A 101 10.38 -4.89 -0.36
C ARG A 101 10.56 -6.16 0.46
N GLN A 102 10.16 -6.15 1.73
CA GLN A 102 10.21 -7.34 2.58
C GLN A 102 9.30 -8.45 2.05
N CYS A 103 8.08 -8.11 1.65
CA CYS A 103 7.15 -9.06 1.03
C CYS A 103 7.71 -9.65 -0.26
N LEU A 104 8.37 -8.83 -1.09
CA LEU A 104 9.02 -9.30 -2.31
C LEU A 104 10.16 -10.27 -2.00
N ALA A 105 11.05 -9.92 -1.06
CA ALA A 105 12.17 -10.76 -0.64
C ALA A 105 11.72 -12.09 -0.02
N ALA A 106 10.61 -12.09 0.73
CA ALA A 106 9.99 -13.28 1.31
C ALA A 106 9.17 -14.10 0.30
N GLY A 107 9.03 -13.63 -0.96
CA GLY A 107 8.25 -14.31 -1.99
C GLY A 107 6.73 -14.31 -1.73
N VAL A 108 6.23 -13.37 -0.95
CA VAL A 108 4.79 -13.27 -0.60
C VAL A 108 4.08 -12.10 -1.25
N LEU A 109 4.78 -11.31 -2.08
CA LEU A 109 4.18 -10.26 -2.90
C LEU A 109 3.72 -10.86 -4.23
N ASP A 110 2.41 -10.85 -4.47
CA ASP A 110 1.83 -11.48 -5.66
C ASP A 110 1.66 -10.48 -6.82
N GLU A 111 1.31 -9.25 -6.52
CA GLU A 111 1.01 -8.24 -7.53
C GLU A 111 1.53 -6.85 -7.13
N VAL A 112 1.78 -6.02 -8.12
CA VAL A 112 2.24 -4.63 -7.96
C VAL A 112 1.39 -3.72 -8.83
N LEU A 113 0.72 -2.74 -8.21
CA LEU A 113 0.07 -1.64 -8.91
C LEU A 113 0.88 -0.36 -8.71
N VAL A 114 1.34 0.24 -9.79
CA VAL A 114 2.07 1.51 -9.79
C VAL A 114 1.23 2.57 -10.47
N LEU A 115 0.97 3.67 -9.79
CA LEU A 115 0.34 4.85 -10.34
C LEU A 115 1.42 5.89 -10.67
N ILE A 116 1.53 6.24 -11.95
CA ILE A 116 2.51 7.19 -12.46
C ILE A 116 1.82 8.53 -12.66
N ALA A 117 2.15 9.50 -11.81
CA ALA A 117 1.70 10.87 -11.95
C ALA A 117 2.60 11.66 -12.91
N PRO A 118 2.08 12.62 -13.68
CA PRO A 118 2.85 13.43 -14.65
C PRO A 118 3.63 14.54 -13.93
N VAL A 119 4.49 14.16 -12.99
CA VAL A 119 5.30 15.07 -12.17
C VAL A 119 6.72 14.55 -12.04
N LEU A 120 7.69 15.40 -12.26
CA LEU A 120 9.10 15.13 -11.96
C LEU A 120 9.42 15.73 -10.59
N LEU A 121 9.52 14.89 -9.55
CA LEU A 121 9.72 15.34 -8.18
C LEU A 121 11.18 15.75 -7.87
N GLY A 122 12.13 15.27 -8.66
CA GLY A 122 13.56 15.49 -8.43
C GLY A 122 14.18 14.62 -7.33
N ASP A 123 13.41 14.21 -6.32
CA ASP A 123 13.82 13.29 -5.25
C ASP A 123 12.63 12.43 -4.80
N GLY A 124 12.92 11.31 -4.10
CA GLY A 124 11.88 10.41 -3.63
C GLY A 124 12.40 9.10 -3.06
N VAL A 125 11.49 8.33 -2.47
CA VAL A 125 11.79 6.99 -1.98
C VAL A 125 11.69 5.98 -3.13
N ARG A 126 12.73 5.17 -3.32
CA ARG A 126 12.68 4.05 -4.28
C ARG A 126 11.63 3.03 -3.85
N LEU A 127 10.77 2.66 -4.79
CA LEU A 127 9.73 1.66 -4.54
C LEU A 127 10.36 0.30 -4.22
N PHE A 128 11.40 -0.09 -4.99
CA PHE A 128 12.15 -1.32 -4.78
C PHE A 128 13.65 -1.06 -4.77
N GLU A 129 14.30 -1.64 -3.79
CA GLU A 129 15.74 -1.63 -3.62
C GLU A 129 16.16 -3.06 -3.26
N HIS A 130 16.95 -3.69 -4.13
CA HIS A 130 17.39 -5.09 -3.95
C HIS A 130 18.86 -5.24 -4.38
N PRO A 131 19.80 -4.58 -3.65
CA PRO A 131 21.21 -4.62 -3.99
C PRO A 131 21.75 -6.05 -4.01
N GLY A 132 22.38 -6.45 -5.12
CA GLY A 132 22.92 -7.80 -5.32
C GLY A 132 21.85 -8.88 -5.54
N GLY A 133 20.57 -8.53 -5.59
CA GLY A 133 19.47 -9.47 -5.83
C GLY A 133 19.31 -9.86 -7.30
N ALA A 134 18.61 -10.97 -7.53
CA ALA A 134 18.23 -11.42 -8.85
C ALA A 134 17.14 -10.51 -9.46
N HIS A 135 17.06 -10.49 -10.77
CA HIS A 135 15.97 -9.84 -11.48
C HIS A 135 14.65 -10.53 -11.13
N VAL A 136 13.65 -9.74 -10.75
CA VAL A 136 12.28 -10.20 -10.55
C VAL A 136 11.50 -9.91 -11.83
N ARG A 137 10.96 -10.95 -12.45
CA ARG A 137 10.16 -10.81 -13.68
C ARG A 137 8.73 -10.46 -13.31
N LEU A 138 8.14 -9.57 -14.10
CA LEU A 138 6.76 -9.14 -13.95
C LEU A 138 5.98 -9.49 -15.22
N GLU A 139 4.76 -9.94 -15.05
CA GLU A 139 3.78 -10.10 -16.12
C GLU A 139 2.80 -8.93 -16.09
N HIS A 140 2.63 -8.25 -17.21
CA HIS A 140 1.65 -7.17 -17.31
C HIS A 140 0.23 -7.73 -17.25
N VAL A 141 -0.57 -7.26 -16.28
CA VAL A 141 -1.96 -7.67 -16.10
C VAL A 141 -2.90 -6.72 -16.83
N ARG A 142 -2.82 -5.44 -16.51
CA ARG A 142 -3.61 -4.39 -17.17
C ARG A 142 -3.03 -2.98 -16.94
N THR A 143 -3.47 -2.06 -17.78
CA THR A 143 -3.24 -0.62 -17.60
C THR A 143 -4.54 0.04 -17.14
N ILE A 144 -4.45 0.86 -16.09
CA ILE A 144 -5.56 1.68 -15.57
C ILE A 144 -5.38 3.08 -16.11
N GLN A 145 -6.40 3.60 -16.78
CA GLN A 145 -6.44 4.97 -17.29
C GLN A 145 -7.05 5.88 -16.21
N ALA A 146 -6.27 6.81 -15.69
CA ALA A 146 -6.79 7.88 -14.85
C ALA A 146 -6.72 9.21 -15.63
N PRO A 147 -7.55 10.21 -15.30
CA PRO A 147 -7.59 11.47 -16.05
C PRO A 147 -6.23 12.17 -16.17
N LEU A 148 -5.39 12.05 -15.13
CA LEU A 148 -4.08 12.71 -15.06
C LEU A 148 -2.95 11.76 -14.64
N ALA A 149 -3.18 10.46 -14.57
CA ALA A 149 -2.17 9.46 -14.17
C ALA A 149 -2.35 8.18 -14.97
N ALA A 150 -1.30 7.36 -15.04
CA ALA A 150 -1.37 6.01 -15.61
C ALA A 150 -1.12 4.98 -14.52
N GLY A 151 -1.98 3.97 -14.41
CA GLY A 151 -1.79 2.83 -13.54
C GLY A 151 -1.24 1.64 -14.33
N LEU A 152 -0.17 1.04 -13.85
CA LEU A 152 0.41 -0.19 -14.42
C LEU A 152 0.29 -1.31 -13.39
N TRP A 153 -0.45 -2.34 -13.74
CA TRP A 153 -0.66 -3.50 -12.87
C TRP A 153 0.13 -4.69 -13.39
N TYR A 154 0.92 -5.26 -12.51
CA TYR A 154 1.79 -6.40 -12.80
C TYR A 154 1.59 -7.53 -11.81
N ARG A 155 1.74 -8.78 -12.29
CA ARG A 155 1.92 -9.97 -11.45
C ARG A 155 3.40 -10.25 -11.29
N VAL A 156 3.81 -10.59 -10.07
CA VAL A 156 5.17 -11.01 -9.75
C VAL A 156 5.34 -12.48 -10.15
N LEU A 157 6.28 -12.77 -11.04
CA LEU A 157 6.60 -14.14 -11.46
C LEU A 157 7.66 -14.74 -10.53
N ARG A 158 7.42 -15.94 -10.06
CA ARG A 158 8.33 -16.73 -9.21
C ARG A 158 9.08 -17.76 -10.02
#